data_3173eb5acea4d95bd2c28aacc4d771a6
#
_entry.id   3173eb5acea4d95bd2c28aacc4d771a6
#
_cell.length_a   1.000
_cell.length_b   1.000
_cell.length_c   1.000
_cell.angle_alpha   90.00
_cell.angle_beta   90.00
_cell.angle_gamma   90.00
#
_symmetry.space_group_name_H-M   'P 1'
#
loop_
_entity.id
_entity.type
_entity.pdbx_description
1 polymer ?
#
loop_
_entity_poly.entity_id
_entity_poly.type
_entity_poly.pdbx_seq_one_letter_code
_entity_poly.pdbx_strand_id
1 'polypeptide(L)'
;MSEKIIGRGTWYDKMAVKIIERERKLGRSLKLIRTEMGLGASGLPHVGNLGDAARSYAVTLALRGQDYNSELIAFCDDMDGLRKVPAGLPKSLDKYLGFPVTAIPDPFGCHQSYGVHMSLLLLESLDKCGIEYKYMSGKEAYETGLLDEEIRTLLLNAKRVGEIVKEEVGQERYVEVLPYFPVCKNCGRIYTTKATEFLPKENKILYACEGMEIKGRWIEGCGHRGEADITKGEGKLSWKGEFAARWKALDIRFEAYGKDIEDSVRINDRICREVLGYEPPMHARYEMFLDKAGRKISSSVGNVLTPQVWFRYGSSQSLLLLMLKRFVGTRTLDVTDIPFYMNEFDHLEDIYFGKRLVREEKERAKLQGLYAYCWVLKPPAKLSIHVPYNLLTFLAKMAPKGREEEFITEKLRSYGYLQKDQTLDESLKKRIEHAFNWIGDFEEIKETTISLTTEEKEAIKELIEVLRVEDEAEKIQNAIFNSAKIHGLKPANFFKTLYTILIGVPHGPRLAPYMLTMRKQNVINALQKVLNKNQT
;
A
#
# COMPACT_ATOMS: atom_id res chain seq x y z
N MET A 1 35.07 -7.79 -14.57
CA MET A 1 35.07 -6.57 -13.73
C MET A 1 33.80 -6.57 -12.88
N SER A 2 33.89 -6.50 -11.57
CA SER A 2 32.69 -6.37 -10.74
C SER A 2 32.05 -5.01 -11.02
N GLU A 3 30.80 -4.99 -11.48
CA GLU A 3 30.07 -3.72 -11.64
C GLU A 3 30.03 -2.97 -10.30
N LYS A 4 30.40 -1.72 -10.32
CA LYS A 4 30.42 -0.84 -9.13
C LYS A 4 29.01 -0.75 -8.50
N ILE A 5 28.93 -0.93 -7.19
CA ILE A 5 27.69 -0.71 -6.44
C ILE A 5 27.38 0.79 -6.44
N ILE A 6 26.20 1.18 -6.92
CA ILE A 6 25.73 2.57 -6.96
C ILE A 6 24.91 2.82 -5.69
N GLY A 7 25.29 3.84 -4.92
CA GLY A 7 24.61 4.20 -3.67
C GLY A 7 24.49 3.01 -2.71
N ARG A 8 23.30 2.66 -2.30
CA ARG A 8 22.99 1.49 -1.45
C ARG A 8 22.67 0.22 -2.24
N GLY A 9 22.94 0.21 -3.57
CA GLY A 9 22.73 -0.96 -4.42
C GLY A 9 21.30 -1.19 -4.87
N THR A 10 20.37 -0.31 -4.54
CA THR A 10 18.96 -0.45 -4.89
C THR A 10 18.66 0.10 -6.30
N TRP A 11 17.45 -0.18 -6.80
CA TRP A 11 17.03 0.37 -8.08
C TRP A 11 16.76 1.90 -8.01
N TYR A 12 16.41 2.43 -6.82
CA TYR A 12 16.21 3.88 -6.60
C TYR A 12 17.53 4.64 -6.76
N ASP A 13 18.63 4.09 -6.21
CA ASP A 13 19.97 4.68 -6.37
C ASP A 13 20.38 4.74 -7.84
N LYS A 14 20.12 3.64 -8.59
CA LYS A 14 20.39 3.60 -10.04
C LYS A 14 19.51 4.59 -10.82
N MET A 15 18.24 4.75 -10.40
CA MET A 15 17.32 5.71 -11.01
C MET A 15 17.78 7.16 -10.76
N ALA A 16 18.19 7.48 -9.55
CA ALA A 16 18.71 8.80 -9.21
C ALA A 16 19.90 9.19 -10.10
N VAL A 17 20.86 8.30 -10.30
CA VAL A 17 21.99 8.53 -11.22
C VAL A 17 21.51 8.77 -12.65
N LYS A 18 20.58 7.95 -13.15
CA LYS A 18 20.03 8.13 -14.51
C LYS A 18 19.33 9.48 -14.67
N ILE A 19 18.57 9.93 -13.65
CA ILE A 19 17.94 11.25 -13.66
C ILE A 19 19.01 12.34 -13.76
N ILE A 20 20.02 12.32 -12.89
CA ILE A 20 21.08 13.31 -12.87
C ILE A 20 21.82 13.38 -14.22
N GLU A 21 22.19 12.24 -14.78
CA GLU A 21 22.87 12.17 -16.08
C GLU A 21 22.01 12.71 -17.21
N ARG A 22 20.70 12.35 -17.22
CA ARG A 22 19.75 12.82 -18.22
C ARG A 22 19.55 14.33 -18.14
N GLU A 23 19.30 14.87 -16.95
CA GLU A 23 19.06 16.29 -16.76
C GLU A 23 20.30 17.15 -17.12
N ARG A 24 21.51 16.64 -16.85
CA ARG A 24 22.76 17.25 -17.33
C ARG A 24 22.83 17.29 -18.86
N LYS A 25 22.48 16.18 -19.55
CA LYS A 25 22.46 16.13 -21.02
C LYS A 25 21.44 17.09 -21.63
N LEU A 26 20.34 17.31 -20.94
CA LEU A 26 19.28 18.26 -21.33
C LEU A 26 19.62 19.72 -20.99
N GLY A 27 20.75 19.97 -20.31
CA GLY A 27 21.13 21.32 -19.86
C GLY A 27 20.21 21.92 -18.80
N ARG A 28 19.44 21.07 -18.09
CA ARG A 28 18.49 21.54 -17.08
C ARG A 28 19.15 21.76 -15.73
N SER A 29 18.60 22.69 -14.95
CA SER A 29 19.07 22.98 -13.59
C SER A 29 18.92 21.76 -12.66
N LEU A 30 19.97 21.49 -11.91
CA LEU A 30 20.00 20.47 -10.87
C LEU A 30 19.95 21.06 -9.45
N LYS A 31 19.63 22.36 -9.32
CA LYS A 31 19.54 23.03 -7.99
C LYS A 31 18.44 22.43 -7.13
N LEU A 32 17.35 22.01 -7.73
CA LEU A 32 16.24 21.32 -7.09
C LEU A 32 15.65 20.31 -8.07
N ILE A 33 15.62 19.05 -7.68
CA ILE A 33 15.05 17.95 -8.48
C ILE A 33 13.75 17.51 -7.82
N ARG A 34 12.62 17.68 -8.51
CA ARG A 34 11.31 17.32 -8.01
C ARG A 34 10.86 15.94 -8.51
N THR A 35 10.35 15.17 -7.61
CA THR A 35 9.58 13.96 -7.91
C THR A 35 8.11 14.20 -7.59
N GLU A 36 7.19 13.44 -8.20
CA GLU A 36 5.75 13.60 -7.98
C GLU A 36 5.10 12.27 -7.62
N MET A 37 4.01 12.37 -6.89
CA MET A 37 2.97 11.34 -6.77
C MET A 37 1.60 11.97 -6.99
N GLY A 38 0.73 11.30 -7.76
CA GLY A 38 -0.68 11.67 -7.89
C GLY A 38 -1.49 11.12 -6.71
N LEU A 39 -2.34 11.96 -6.13
CA LEU A 39 -3.22 11.63 -5.02
C LEU A 39 -4.67 11.74 -5.48
N GLY A 40 -5.34 10.60 -5.73
CA GLY A 40 -6.75 10.58 -6.10
C GLY A 40 -7.67 10.76 -4.88
N ALA A 41 -8.44 11.85 -4.85
CA ALA A 41 -9.35 12.19 -3.76
C ALA A 41 -10.80 11.67 -3.96
N SER A 42 -11.06 10.87 -5.01
CA SER A 42 -12.43 10.44 -5.35
C SER A 42 -12.89 9.17 -4.63
N GLY A 43 -12.06 8.52 -3.82
CA GLY A 43 -12.40 7.31 -3.09
C GLY A 43 -11.43 6.98 -1.98
N LEU A 44 -11.74 5.94 -1.18
CA LEU A 44 -10.88 5.48 -0.10
C LEU A 44 -9.48 5.14 -0.63
N PRO A 45 -8.39 5.69 -0.06
CA PRO A 45 -7.05 5.34 -0.48
C PRO A 45 -6.76 3.88 -0.15
N HIS A 46 -6.07 3.21 -1.06
CA HIS A 46 -5.62 1.84 -0.87
C HIS A 46 -4.08 1.75 -0.88
N VAL A 47 -3.55 0.62 -0.45
CA VAL A 47 -2.09 0.40 -0.38
C VAL A 47 -1.37 0.68 -1.72
N GLY A 48 -2.05 0.56 -2.87
CA GLY A 48 -1.51 0.92 -4.17
C GLY A 48 -1.17 2.40 -4.30
N ASN A 49 -2.02 3.30 -3.79
CA ASN A 49 -1.77 4.75 -3.81
C ASN A 49 -0.55 5.13 -2.96
N LEU A 50 -0.37 4.49 -1.81
CA LEU A 50 0.86 4.66 -1.02
C LEU A 50 2.10 4.18 -1.79
N GLY A 51 1.93 3.23 -2.71
CA GLY A 51 3.01 2.71 -3.53
C GLY A 51 3.62 3.74 -4.49
N ASP A 52 2.83 4.67 -5.02
CA ASP A 52 3.32 5.79 -5.86
C ASP A 52 4.22 6.70 -5.03
N ALA A 53 3.72 7.13 -3.86
CA ALA A 53 4.44 7.96 -2.92
C ALA A 53 5.74 7.31 -2.44
N ALA A 54 5.68 6.07 -1.96
CA ALA A 54 6.85 5.38 -1.42
C ALA A 54 7.98 5.23 -2.44
N ARG A 55 7.65 4.91 -3.71
CA ARG A 55 8.64 4.75 -4.78
C ARG A 55 9.23 6.08 -5.22
N SER A 56 8.40 7.11 -5.40
CA SER A 56 8.86 8.44 -5.76
C SER A 56 9.70 9.06 -4.64
N TYR A 57 9.30 8.85 -3.38
CA TYR A 57 10.09 9.31 -2.24
C TYR A 57 11.43 8.55 -2.08
N ALA A 58 11.47 7.26 -2.35
CA ALA A 58 12.73 6.52 -2.35
C ALA A 58 13.72 7.07 -3.38
N VAL A 59 13.24 7.50 -4.56
CA VAL A 59 14.08 8.19 -5.56
C VAL A 59 14.49 9.59 -5.06
N THR A 60 13.58 10.34 -4.41
CA THR A 60 13.92 11.61 -3.73
C THR A 60 15.05 11.43 -2.73
N LEU A 61 14.97 10.41 -1.86
CA LEU A 61 16.01 10.09 -0.89
C LEU A 61 17.33 9.67 -1.56
N ALA A 62 17.26 8.92 -2.67
CA ALA A 62 18.43 8.53 -3.43
C ALA A 62 19.12 9.72 -4.08
N LEU A 63 18.36 10.70 -4.59
CA LEU A 63 18.89 11.98 -5.11
C LEU A 63 19.56 12.79 -3.99
N ARG A 64 18.95 12.90 -2.82
CA ARG A 64 19.55 13.53 -1.64
C ARG A 64 20.84 12.81 -1.22
N GLY A 65 20.89 11.49 -1.32
CA GLY A 65 22.09 10.68 -1.07
C GLY A 65 23.20 10.83 -2.11
N GLN A 66 22.96 11.54 -3.23
CA GLN A 66 23.91 11.96 -4.24
C GLN A 66 24.21 13.47 -4.15
N ASP A 67 23.94 14.09 -3.00
CA ASP A 67 24.17 15.50 -2.68
C ASP A 67 23.36 16.50 -3.53
N TYR A 68 22.18 16.09 -4.04
CA TYR A 68 21.24 16.98 -4.72
C TYR A 68 20.06 17.33 -3.83
N ASN A 69 19.64 18.60 -3.86
CA ASN A 69 18.36 18.98 -3.27
C ASN A 69 17.22 18.32 -4.04
N SER A 70 16.34 17.65 -3.33
CA SER A 70 15.18 16.96 -3.92
C SER A 70 14.00 17.00 -2.97
N GLU A 71 12.80 17.15 -3.54
CA GLU A 71 11.51 17.14 -2.82
C GLU A 71 10.47 16.29 -3.56
N LEU A 72 9.57 15.68 -2.81
CA LEU A 72 8.40 14.98 -3.33
C LEU A 72 7.21 15.93 -3.33
N ILE A 73 6.57 16.11 -4.48
CA ILE A 73 5.29 16.80 -4.60
C ILE A 73 4.16 15.76 -4.47
N ALA A 74 3.25 15.96 -3.54
CA ALA A 74 2.01 15.19 -3.44
C ALA A 74 0.89 16.04 -4.07
N PHE A 75 0.64 15.83 -5.37
CA PHE A 75 -0.39 16.56 -6.09
C PHE A 75 -1.73 15.85 -5.96
N CYS A 76 -2.72 16.57 -5.41
CA CYS A 76 -4.05 16.04 -5.18
C CYS A 76 -5.00 16.35 -6.34
N ASP A 77 -5.59 15.33 -6.96
CA ASP A 77 -6.59 15.46 -8.03
C ASP A 77 -7.98 15.79 -7.43
N ASP A 78 -8.07 16.80 -6.58
CA ASP A 78 -9.27 17.16 -5.81
C ASP A 78 -10.29 18.00 -6.60
N MET A 79 -9.95 18.43 -7.83
CA MET A 79 -10.89 18.96 -8.82
C MET A 79 -11.59 17.87 -9.64
N ASP A 80 -11.21 16.60 -9.49
CA ASP A 80 -11.89 15.50 -10.16
C ASP A 80 -13.34 15.40 -9.69
N GLY A 81 -14.23 15.11 -10.64
CA GLY A 81 -15.63 14.85 -10.34
C GLY A 81 -15.87 13.46 -9.73
N LEU A 82 -16.80 13.36 -8.79
CA LEU A 82 -17.21 12.06 -8.26
C LEU A 82 -17.88 11.24 -9.37
N ARG A 83 -17.25 10.13 -9.76
CA ARG A 83 -17.74 9.27 -10.86
C ARG A 83 -18.60 8.12 -10.40
N LYS A 84 -18.47 7.70 -9.16
CA LYS A 84 -19.20 6.61 -8.52
C LYS A 84 -19.07 6.75 -7.02
N VAL A 85 -20.12 6.45 -6.27
CA VAL A 85 -20.01 6.34 -4.81
C VAL A 85 -19.21 5.08 -4.47
N PRO A 86 -18.08 5.19 -3.77
CA PRO A 86 -17.31 4.03 -3.34
C PRO A 86 -18.12 3.11 -2.42
N ALA A 87 -17.84 1.82 -2.48
CA ALA A 87 -18.46 0.86 -1.58
C ALA A 87 -18.13 1.20 -0.12
N GLY A 88 -19.09 1.05 0.77
CA GLY A 88 -18.95 1.38 2.20
C GLY A 88 -19.22 2.85 2.55
N LEU A 89 -19.42 3.73 1.56
CA LEU A 89 -19.80 5.12 1.80
C LEU A 89 -21.33 5.32 1.71
N PRO A 90 -21.87 6.39 2.35
CA PRO A 90 -23.30 6.66 2.35
C PRO A 90 -23.87 6.84 0.94
N LYS A 91 -24.98 6.18 0.62
CA LYS A 91 -25.67 6.30 -0.67
C LYS A 91 -26.17 7.73 -0.96
N SER A 92 -26.30 8.57 0.08
CA SER A 92 -26.65 9.99 -0.06
C SER A 92 -25.67 10.79 -0.92
N LEU A 93 -24.44 10.26 -1.14
CA LEU A 93 -23.46 10.84 -2.07
C LEU A 93 -23.86 10.71 -3.55
N ASP A 94 -24.83 9.86 -3.90
CA ASP A 94 -25.30 9.68 -5.28
C ASP A 94 -25.78 11.00 -5.95
N LYS A 95 -26.36 11.91 -5.17
CA LYS A 95 -26.79 13.23 -5.66
C LYS A 95 -25.64 14.14 -6.12
N TYR A 96 -24.41 13.83 -5.67
CA TYR A 96 -23.21 14.59 -6.01
C TYR A 96 -22.41 13.99 -7.17
N LEU A 97 -22.93 12.98 -7.86
CA LEU A 97 -22.25 12.45 -9.03
C LEU A 97 -22.00 13.57 -10.06
N GLY A 98 -20.77 13.66 -10.56
CA GLY A 98 -20.31 14.68 -11.46
C GLY A 98 -19.85 16.00 -10.81
N PHE A 99 -20.00 16.18 -9.49
CA PHE A 99 -19.45 17.34 -8.78
C PHE A 99 -17.95 17.17 -8.51
N PRO A 100 -17.14 18.25 -8.54
CA PRO A 100 -15.80 18.23 -8.01
C PRO A 100 -15.80 17.72 -6.55
N VAL A 101 -14.86 16.85 -6.19
CA VAL A 101 -14.89 16.25 -4.84
C VAL A 101 -14.67 17.27 -3.72
N THR A 102 -14.04 18.40 -4.01
CA THR A 102 -13.91 19.56 -3.11
C THR A 102 -15.22 20.31 -2.87
N ALA A 103 -16.19 20.19 -3.77
CA ALA A 103 -17.51 20.81 -3.64
C ALA A 103 -18.54 19.91 -2.94
N ILE A 104 -18.16 18.69 -2.57
CA ILE A 104 -19.03 17.74 -1.89
C ILE A 104 -18.84 17.85 -0.38
N PRO A 105 -19.89 18.02 0.42
CA PRO A 105 -19.79 18.00 1.88
C PRO A 105 -19.21 16.69 2.38
N ASP A 106 -18.38 16.75 3.40
CA ASP A 106 -17.85 15.55 4.06
C ASP A 106 -19.00 14.74 4.71
N PRO A 107 -19.23 13.49 4.30
CA PRO A 107 -20.32 12.67 4.84
C PRO A 107 -20.12 12.29 6.31
N PHE A 108 -18.91 12.47 6.86
CA PHE A 108 -18.57 12.18 8.24
C PHE A 108 -18.57 13.43 9.12
N GLY A 109 -18.61 14.63 8.51
CA GLY A 109 -18.69 15.92 9.20
C GLY A 109 -17.42 16.33 9.95
N CYS A 110 -16.29 15.70 9.72
CA CYS A 110 -15.02 15.97 10.39
C CYS A 110 -14.05 16.83 9.56
N HIS A 111 -14.31 17.03 8.26
CA HIS A 111 -13.48 17.83 7.37
C HIS A 111 -14.31 18.80 6.53
N GLN A 112 -13.61 19.75 5.90
CA GLN A 112 -14.25 20.78 5.10
C GLN A 112 -15.02 20.24 3.88
N SER A 113 -14.51 19.15 3.27
CA SER A 113 -15.15 18.49 2.14
C SER A 113 -14.80 17.01 2.07
N TYR A 114 -15.56 16.28 1.27
CA TYR A 114 -15.28 14.89 0.93
C TYR A 114 -13.86 14.70 0.35
N GLY A 115 -13.46 15.58 -0.59
CA GLY A 115 -12.13 15.52 -1.20
C GLY A 115 -11.00 15.68 -0.16
N VAL A 116 -11.14 16.64 0.75
CA VAL A 116 -10.19 16.85 1.85
C VAL A 116 -10.12 15.62 2.75
N HIS A 117 -11.27 15.06 3.14
CA HIS A 117 -11.32 13.85 3.96
C HIS A 117 -10.54 12.69 3.32
N MET A 118 -10.82 12.38 2.05
CA MET A 118 -10.16 11.28 1.34
C MET A 118 -8.66 11.52 1.15
N SER A 119 -8.25 12.77 0.90
CA SER A 119 -6.84 13.13 0.77
C SER A 119 -6.08 12.94 2.07
N LEU A 120 -6.63 13.40 3.18
CA LEU A 120 -6.01 13.30 4.51
C LEU A 120 -5.80 11.86 4.94
N LEU A 121 -6.71 10.95 4.63
CA LEU A 121 -6.51 9.50 4.91
C LEU A 121 -5.23 8.94 4.28
N LEU A 122 -4.85 9.39 3.07
CA LEU A 122 -3.59 8.97 2.46
C LEU A 122 -2.40 9.73 3.08
N LEU A 123 -2.52 11.04 3.25
CA LEU A 123 -1.44 11.88 3.80
C LEU A 123 -1.03 11.42 5.21
N GLU A 124 -1.98 11.13 6.09
CA GLU A 124 -1.71 10.53 7.40
C GLU A 124 -0.95 9.19 7.31
N SER A 125 -1.21 8.44 6.24
CA SER A 125 -0.49 7.19 5.99
C SER A 125 0.95 7.44 5.55
N LEU A 126 1.19 8.50 4.77
CA LEU A 126 2.55 8.94 4.41
C LEU A 126 3.31 9.40 5.66
N ASP A 127 2.67 10.20 6.52
CA ASP A 127 3.25 10.67 7.78
C ASP A 127 3.65 9.50 8.70
N LYS A 128 2.77 8.49 8.85
CA LYS A 128 3.07 7.26 9.60
C LYS A 128 4.23 6.46 9.02
N CYS A 129 4.47 6.56 7.71
CA CYS A 129 5.61 5.96 7.04
C CYS A 129 6.89 6.84 7.10
N GLY A 130 6.81 8.06 7.63
CA GLY A 130 7.90 9.03 7.66
C GLY A 130 8.23 9.60 6.28
N ILE A 131 7.31 9.55 5.32
CA ILE A 131 7.46 10.12 3.98
C ILE A 131 7.26 11.62 4.05
N GLU A 132 8.29 12.39 3.72
CA GLU A 132 8.24 13.85 3.63
C GLU A 132 7.74 14.27 2.25
N TYR A 133 6.77 15.16 2.18
CA TYR A 133 6.18 15.63 0.94
C TYR A 133 5.79 17.12 1.04
N LYS A 134 5.67 17.76 -0.12
CA LYS A 134 5.03 19.06 -0.26
C LYS A 134 3.64 18.83 -0.86
N TYR A 135 2.62 19.03 -0.05
CA TYR A 135 1.23 18.90 -0.49
C TYR A 135 0.86 20.03 -1.45
N MET A 136 0.09 19.69 -2.48
CA MET A 136 -0.48 20.64 -3.43
C MET A 136 -1.90 20.21 -3.79
N SER A 137 -2.88 21.06 -3.53
CA SER A 137 -4.25 20.89 -3.97
C SER A 137 -4.35 21.21 -5.47
N GLY A 138 -4.98 20.35 -6.24
CA GLY A 138 -5.30 20.63 -7.63
C GLY A 138 -6.21 21.86 -7.76
N LYS A 139 -7.22 21.99 -6.89
CA LYS A 139 -8.06 23.17 -6.83
C LYS A 139 -7.25 24.45 -6.64
N GLU A 140 -6.35 24.47 -5.66
CA GLU A 140 -5.50 25.62 -5.40
C GLU A 140 -4.56 25.90 -6.60
N ALA A 141 -4.01 24.87 -7.24
CA ALA A 141 -3.15 25.01 -8.40
C ALA A 141 -3.88 25.68 -9.59
N TYR A 142 -5.15 25.34 -9.82
CA TYR A 142 -5.98 25.98 -10.84
C TYR A 142 -6.42 27.41 -10.44
N GLU A 143 -6.79 27.64 -9.16
CA GLU A 143 -7.25 28.95 -8.69
C GLU A 143 -6.12 30.00 -8.61
N THR A 144 -4.88 29.56 -8.37
CA THR A 144 -3.71 30.45 -8.27
C THR A 144 -3.00 30.70 -9.60
N GLY A 145 -3.49 30.08 -10.69
CA GLY A 145 -2.92 30.24 -12.01
C GLY A 145 -1.60 29.48 -12.25
N LEU A 146 -1.26 28.52 -11.38
CA LEU A 146 -0.03 27.73 -11.53
C LEU A 146 0.07 27.01 -12.88
N LEU A 147 -1.07 26.64 -13.46
CA LEU A 147 -1.17 25.88 -14.72
C LEU A 147 -1.64 26.72 -15.91
N ASP A 148 -1.81 28.03 -15.77
CA ASP A 148 -2.45 28.90 -16.79
C ASP A 148 -1.74 28.85 -18.14
N GLU A 149 -0.40 28.89 -18.15
CA GLU A 149 0.40 28.85 -19.39
C GLU A 149 0.20 27.52 -20.12
N GLU A 150 0.25 26.41 -19.38
CA GLU A 150 0.08 25.06 -19.92
C GLU A 150 -1.35 24.84 -20.41
N ILE A 151 -2.35 25.26 -19.63
CA ILE A 151 -3.77 25.18 -20.01
C ILE A 151 -4.00 25.93 -21.32
N ARG A 152 -3.54 27.18 -21.41
CA ARG A 152 -3.64 27.99 -22.58
C ARG A 152 -2.98 27.35 -23.81
N THR A 153 -1.77 26.83 -23.64
CA THR A 153 -1.00 26.16 -24.69
C THR A 153 -1.73 24.92 -25.20
N LEU A 154 -2.26 24.08 -24.29
CA LEU A 154 -3.01 22.88 -24.64
C LEU A 154 -4.32 23.21 -25.36
N LEU A 155 -5.03 24.27 -24.96
CA LEU A 155 -6.27 24.72 -25.61
C LEU A 155 -6.02 25.27 -27.01
N LEU A 156 -4.95 26.04 -27.20
CA LEU A 156 -4.55 26.53 -28.53
C LEU A 156 -4.15 25.41 -29.49
N ASN A 157 -3.66 24.28 -28.94
CA ASN A 157 -3.24 23.12 -29.69
C ASN A 157 -4.20 21.92 -29.50
N ALA A 158 -5.45 22.16 -29.14
CA ALA A 158 -6.42 21.12 -28.79
C ALA A 158 -6.56 20.03 -29.86
N LYS A 159 -6.52 20.41 -31.15
CA LYS A 159 -6.54 19.45 -32.26
C LYS A 159 -5.35 18.47 -32.19
N ARG A 160 -4.11 18.99 -32.00
CA ARG A 160 -2.92 18.12 -31.90
C ARG A 160 -2.98 17.22 -30.65
N VAL A 161 -3.46 17.74 -29.52
CA VAL A 161 -3.72 16.94 -28.31
C VAL A 161 -4.69 15.79 -28.62
N GLY A 162 -5.80 16.08 -29.30
CA GLY A 162 -6.77 15.08 -29.71
C GLY A 162 -6.20 14.02 -30.68
N GLU A 163 -5.38 14.45 -31.65
CA GLU A 163 -4.69 13.56 -32.58
C GLU A 163 -3.74 12.59 -31.84
N ILE A 164 -2.96 13.10 -30.86
CA ILE A 164 -2.09 12.25 -30.03
C ILE A 164 -2.91 11.20 -29.28
N VAL A 165 -4.05 11.61 -28.68
CA VAL A 165 -4.96 10.66 -27.98
C VAL A 165 -5.51 9.61 -28.94
N LYS A 166 -5.91 9.99 -30.16
CA LYS A 166 -6.37 9.07 -31.20
C LYS A 166 -5.28 8.09 -31.61
N GLU A 167 -4.07 8.58 -31.88
CA GLU A 167 -2.93 7.77 -32.29
C GLU A 167 -2.54 6.73 -31.22
N GLU A 168 -2.57 7.09 -29.92
CA GLU A 168 -2.15 6.23 -28.81
C GLU A 168 -3.20 5.19 -28.40
N VAL A 169 -4.50 5.56 -28.39
CA VAL A 169 -5.57 4.74 -27.77
C VAL A 169 -6.84 4.64 -28.62
N GLY A 170 -6.83 5.14 -29.88
CA GLY A 170 -7.95 5.01 -30.82
C GLY A 170 -9.20 5.85 -30.44
N GLN A 171 -9.12 6.81 -29.53
CA GLN A 171 -10.27 7.59 -29.07
C GLN A 171 -10.47 8.85 -29.94
N GLU A 172 -11.22 8.72 -31.03
CA GLU A 172 -11.45 9.78 -32.03
C GLU A 172 -12.15 11.03 -31.47
N ARG A 173 -13.05 10.86 -30.50
CA ARG A 173 -13.82 11.97 -29.90
C ARG A 173 -12.96 13.12 -29.36
N TYR A 174 -11.70 12.85 -28.97
CA TYR A 174 -10.80 13.87 -28.44
C TYR A 174 -10.27 14.83 -29.51
N VAL A 175 -10.40 14.50 -30.79
CA VAL A 175 -10.02 15.41 -31.90
C VAL A 175 -11.01 16.58 -32.04
N GLU A 176 -12.27 16.34 -31.63
CA GLU A 176 -13.38 17.30 -31.81
C GLU A 176 -13.75 18.07 -30.52
N VAL A 177 -13.11 17.73 -29.38
CA VAL A 177 -13.43 18.35 -28.10
C VAL A 177 -12.21 19.04 -27.50
N LEU A 178 -12.45 20.15 -26.81
CA LEU A 178 -11.39 20.79 -26.01
C LEU A 178 -11.02 19.92 -24.81
N PRO A 179 -9.72 19.79 -24.48
CA PRO A 179 -9.24 18.95 -23.37
C PRO A 179 -9.48 19.61 -21.99
N TYR A 180 -10.66 20.20 -21.77
CA TYR A 180 -11.00 20.93 -20.56
C TYR A 180 -12.44 20.66 -20.12
N PHE A 181 -12.66 20.54 -18.83
CA PHE A 181 -13.95 20.35 -18.20
C PHE A 181 -14.31 21.58 -17.37
N PRO A 182 -15.15 22.50 -17.86
CA PRO A 182 -15.69 23.61 -17.07
C PRO A 182 -16.57 23.10 -15.92
N VAL A 183 -16.56 23.77 -14.79
CA VAL A 183 -17.58 23.58 -13.74
C VAL A 183 -18.83 24.39 -14.15
N CYS A 184 -19.98 23.73 -14.20
CA CYS A 184 -21.24 24.40 -14.54
C CYS A 184 -21.62 25.40 -13.46
N LYS A 185 -21.72 26.70 -13.82
CA LYS A 185 -22.09 27.78 -12.89
C LYS A 185 -23.51 27.65 -12.33
N ASN A 186 -24.39 26.90 -13.00
CA ASN A 186 -25.78 26.72 -12.54
C ASN A 186 -25.92 25.49 -11.62
N CYS A 187 -25.37 24.29 -11.99
CA CYS A 187 -25.59 23.07 -11.23
C CYS A 187 -24.35 22.56 -10.49
N GLY A 188 -23.18 23.17 -10.64
CA GLY A 188 -21.94 22.83 -9.95
C GLY A 188 -21.22 21.55 -10.43
N ARG A 189 -21.76 20.84 -11.44
CA ARG A 189 -21.13 19.62 -11.97
C ARG A 189 -20.02 19.95 -12.95
N ILE A 190 -18.98 19.11 -12.96
CA ILE A 190 -17.85 19.27 -13.87
C ILE A 190 -17.91 18.30 -15.07
N TYR A 191 -18.47 17.09 -14.90
CA TYR A 191 -18.47 16.11 -15.99
C TYR A 191 -19.70 16.18 -16.90
N THR A 192 -20.70 16.98 -16.56
CA THR A 192 -21.88 17.19 -17.42
C THR A 192 -21.70 18.32 -18.42
N THR A 193 -20.59 19.05 -18.36
CA THR A 193 -20.27 20.15 -19.25
C THR A 193 -19.46 19.68 -20.44
N LYS A 194 -19.73 20.30 -21.60
CA LYS A 194 -18.95 20.16 -22.83
C LYS A 194 -18.40 21.53 -23.20
N ALA A 195 -17.07 21.64 -23.20
CA ALA A 195 -16.39 22.84 -23.71
C ALA A 195 -16.54 22.88 -25.22
N THR A 196 -17.02 24.02 -25.73
CA THR A 196 -17.36 24.20 -27.15
C THR A 196 -16.39 25.09 -27.89
N GLU A 197 -15.88 26.15 -27.24
CA GLU A 197 -15.00 27.13 -27.86
C GLU A 197 -14.03 27.72 -26.82
N PHE A 198 -12.79 27.96 -27.20
CA PHE A 198 -11.83 28.71 -26.42
C PHE A 198 -11.65 30.12 -26.97
N LEU A 199 -11.80 31.14 -26.13
CA LEU A 199 -11.61 32.54 -26.42
C LEU A 199 -10.26 33.03 -25.90
N PRO A 200 -9.18 32.96 -26.70
CA PRO A 200 -7.81 33.16 -26.21
C PRO A 200 -7.52 34.54 -25.65
N LYS A 201 -8.20 35.60 -26.19
CA LYS A 201 -8.00 36.98 -25.72
C LYS A 201 -8.60 37.24 -24.34
N GLU A 202 -9.62 36.47 -23.98
CA GLU A 202 -10.35 36.60 -22.72
C GLU A 202 -9.98 35.54 -21.68
N ASN A 203 -9.17 34.55 -22.04
CA ASN A 203 -8.89 33.37 -21.25
C ASN A 203 -10.15 32.60 -20.83
N LYS A 204 -11.17 32.57 -21.69
CA LYS A 204 -12.45 31.96 -21.39
C LYS A 204 -12.77 30.79 -22.30
N ILE A 205 -13.52 29.84 -21.75
CA ILE A 205 -14.10 28.69 -22.47
C ILE A 205 -15.61 28.83 -22.46
N LEU A 206 -16.22 28.75 -23.61
CA LEU A 206 -17.66 28.60 -23.75
C LEU A 206 -18.03 27.13 -23.55
N TYR A 207 -19.14 26.87 -22.86
CA TYR A 207 -19.61 25.53 -22.60
C TYR A 207 -21.13 25.39 -22.58
N ALA A 208 -21.59 24.15 -22.77
CA ALA A 208 -22.97 23.74 -22.54
C ALA A 208 -23.01 22.57 -21.53
N CYS A 209 -23.96 22.61 -20.59
CA CYS A 209 -24.19 21.53 -19.63
C CYS A 209 -25.23 20.55 -20.19
N GLU A 210 -24.78 19.61 -21.01
CA GLU A 210 -25.63 18.71 -21.81
C GLU A 210 -25.88 17.35 -21.12
N GLY A 211 -25.07 16.98 -20.11
CA GLY A 211 -25.03 15.67 -19.51
C GLY A 211 -23.90 14.80 -20.05
N MET A 212 -23.62 13.70 -19.36
CA MET A 212 -22.57 12.78 -19.74
C MET A 212 -22.84 11.38 -19.17
N GLU A 213 -22.44 10.36 -19.89
CA GLU A 213 -22.37 9.01 -19.36
C GLU A 213 -21.15 8.86 -18.45
N ILE A 214 -21.38 8.54 -17.18
CA ILE A 214 -20.34 8.35 -16.16
C ILE A 214 -20.42 6.93 -15.63
N LYS A 215 -19.44 6.09 -15.94
CA LYS A 215 -19.38 4.68 -15.49
C LYS A 215 -20.67 3.88 -15.78
N GLY A 216 -21.20 4.00 -16.98
CA GLY A 216 -22.40 3.29 -17.44
C GLY A 216 -23.73 3.89 -16.95
N ARG A 217 -23.70 5.04 -16.30
CA ARG A 217 -24.88 5.78 -15.88
C ARG A 217 -24.93 7.15 -16.54
N TRP A 218 -26.04 7.46 -17.20
CA TRP A 218 -26.26 8.81 -17.72
C TRP A 218 -26.55 9.78 -16.57
N ILE A 219 -25.83 10.89 -16.53
CA ILE A 219 -26.05 12.01 -15.60
C ILE A 219 -26.54 13.20 -16.43
N GLU A 220 -27.77 13.63 -16.16
CA GLU A 220 -28.38 14.72 -16.87
C GLU A 220 -27.65 16.05 -16.65
N GLY A 221 -27.48 16.82 -17.71
CA GLY A 221 -27.10 18.22 -17.65
C GLY A 221 -28.28 19.09 -17.24
N CYS A 222 -28.01 20.33 -16.85
CA CYS A 222 -29.06 21.28 -16.50
C CYS A 222 -29.45 22.21 -17.68
N GLY A 223 -28.90 22.00 -18.87
CA GLY A 223 -29.14 22.80 -20.06
C GLY A 223 -28.46 24.19 -20.06
N HIS A 224 -27.77 24.56 -18.99
CA HIS A 224 -27.10 25.87 -18.89
C HIS A 224 -25.98 26.02 -19.92
N ARG A 225 -25.94 27.19 -20.58
CA ARG A 225 -24.82 27.63 -21.41
C ARG A 225 -24.12 28.77 -20.71
N GLY A 226 -22.80 28.73 -20.65
CA GLY A 226 -22.02 29.71 -19.92
C GLY A 226 -20.59 29.80 -20.38
N GLU A 227 -19.83 30.58 -19.67
CA GLU A 227 -18.39 30.74 -19.86
C GLU A 227 -17.65 30.42 -18.57
N ALA A 228 -16.44 29.84 -18.69
CA ALA A 228 -15.52 29.56 -17.61
C ALA A 228 -14.18 30.25 -17.86
N ASP A 229 -13.66 30.92 -16.86
CA ASP A 229 -12.35 31.57 -16.90
C ASP A 229 -11.28 30.55 -16.48
N ILE A 230 -10.33 30.24 -17.37
CA ILE A 230 -9.29 29.24 -17.12
C ILE A 230 -8.28 29.66 -16.05
N THR A 231 -8.22 30.96 -15.73
CA THR A 231 -7.28 31.53 -14.75
C THR A 231 -7.87 31.62 -13.32
N LYS A 232 -9.13 31.17 -13.14
CA LYS A 232 -9.86 31.26 -11.87
C LYS A 232 -10.27 29.91 -11.28
N GLY A 233 -9.72 28.81 -11.80
CA GLY A 233 -10.11 27.48 -11.36
C GLY A 233 -11.57 27.11 -11.66
N GLU A 234 -12.21 27.77 -12.66
CA GLU A 234 -13.59 27.48 -13.07
C GLU A 234 -13.73 26.19 -13.88
N GLY A 235 -12.76 25.30 -13.79
CA GLY A 235 -12.71 24.00 -14.45
C GLY A 235 -11.34 23.35 -14.33
N LYS A 236 -11.14 22.24 -15.03
CA LYS A 236 -9.86 21.52 -15.05
C LYS A 236 -9.56 20.89 -16.41
N LEU A 237 -8.30 20.61 -16.67
CA LEU A 237 -7.87 19.80 -17.80
C LEU A 237 -8.39 18.36 -17.69
N SER A 238 -8.59 17.72 -18.83
CA SER A 238 -8.76 16.28 -18.87
C SER A 238 -7.44 15.58 -18.50
N TRP A 239 -7.51 14.37 -17.93
CA TRP A 239 -6.32 13.57 -17.65
C TRP A 239 -5.42 13.33 -18.88
N LYS A 240 -5.96 13.52 -20.09
CA LYS A 240 -5.23 13.41 -21.35
C LYS A 240 -4.33 14.63 -21.66
N GLY A 241 -4.18 15.56 -20.74
CA GLY A 241 -3.30 16.71 -20.85
C GLY A 241 -2.84 17.23 -19.48
N GLU A 242 -3.53 16.84 -18.41
CA GLU A 242 -3.28 17.37 -17.06
C GLU A 242 -1.92 16.96 -16.50
N PHE A 243 -1.50 15.70 -16.71
CA PHE A 243 -0.18 15.25 -16.23
C PHE A 243 0.95 16.04 -16.91
N ALA A 244 0.85 16.24 -18.22
CA ALA A 244 1.82 17.02 -18.98
C ALA A 244 1.91 18.46 -18.48
N ALA A 245 0.77 19.09 -18.20
CA ALA A 245 0.72 20.44 -17.63
C ALA A 245 1.40 20.51 -16.26
N ARG A 246 1.06 19.60 -15.34
CA ARG A 246 1.69 19.53 -14.01
C ARG A 246 3.19 19.31 -14.11
N TRP A 247 3.63 18.34 -14.91
CA TRP A 247 5.05 18.00 -15.04
C TRP A 247 5.87 19.18 -15.51
N LYS A 248 5.36 19.96 -16.45
CA LYS A 248 6.06 21.18 -16.91
C LYS A 248 5.99 22.30 -15.87
N ALA A 249 4.80 22.65 -15.39
CA ALA A 249 4.61 23.76 -14.45
C ALA A 249 5.37 23.57 -13.14
N LEU A 250 5.44 22.34 -12.63
CA LEU A 250 6.14 21.99 -11.39
C LEU A 250 7.59 21.55 -11.60
N ASP A 251 8.03 21.47 -12.84
CA ASP A 251 9.39 21.03 -13.19
C ASP A 251 9.70 19.62 -12.62
N ILE A 252 8.79 18.68 -12.82
CA ILE A 252 8.90 17.30 -12.33
C ILE A 252 9.92 16.51 -13.16
N ARG A 253 10.77 15.73 -12.48
CA ARG A 253 11.84 14.92 -13.11
C ARG A 253 11.62 13.43 -12.99
N PHE A 254 10.78 13.01 -12.05
CA PHE A 254 10.47 11.60 -11.84
C PHE A 254 9.07 11.42 -11.27
N GLU A 255 8.36 10.41 -11.78
CA GLU A 255 7.09 9.93 -11.22
C GLU A 255 7.00 8.41 -11.35
N ALA A 256 6.62 7.70 -10.26
CA ALA A 256 6.28 6.29 -10.31
C ALA A 256 4.77 6.14 -10.55
N TYR A 257 4.37 5.19 -11.40
CA TYR A 257 2.95 4.98 -11.70
C TYR A 257 2.56 3.51 -11.84
N GLY A 258 1.31 3.20 -11.48
CA GLY A 258 0.71 1.89 -11.69
C GLY A 258 0.36 1.64 -13.16
N LYS A 259 0.48 0.39 -13.61
CA LYS A 259 0.17 -0.05 -14.98
C LYS A 259 -1.22 0.39 -15.49
N ASP A 260 -2.15 0.61 -14.60
CA ASP A 260 -3.53 0.99 -14.93
C ASP A 260 -3.69 2.38 -15.55
N ILE A 261 -2.69 3.26 -15.39
CA ILE A 261 -2.66 4.59 -16.01
C ILE A 261 -1.60 4.71 -17.13
N GLU A 262 -0.98 3.59 -17.54
CA GLU A 262 0.10 3.57 -18.54
C GLU A 262 -0.27 4.29 -19.84
N ASP A 263 -1.50 4.09 -20.35
CA ASP A 263 -1.97 4.79 -21.55
C ASP A 263 -2.04 6.30 -21.36
N SER A 264 -2.46 6.77 -20.17
CA SER A 264 -2.49 8.20 -19.87
C SER A 264 -1.09 8.77 -19.76
N VAL A 265 -0.13 8.05 -19.17
CA VAL A 265 1.26 8.49 -19.08
C VAL A 265 1.88 8.60 -20.48
N ARG A 266 1.73 7.60 -21.36
CA ARG A 266 2.24 7.66 -22.74
C ARG A 266 1.70 8.84 -23.54
N ILE A 267 0.40 9.12 -23.40
CA ILE A 267 -0.25 10.26 -24.05
C ILE A 267 0.38 11.56 -23.54
N ASN A 268 0.50 11.72 -22.22
CA ASN A 268 1.04 12.93 -21.61
C ASN A 268 2.54 13.11 -21.89
N ASP A 269 3.32 12.04 -21.99
CA ASP A 269 4.72 12.09 -22.45
C ASP A 269 4.84 12.72 -23.84
N ARG A 270 3.97 12.33 -24.78
CA ARG A 270 3.95 12.90 -26.12
C ARG A 270 3.48 14.36 -26.11
N ILE A 271 2.43 14.65 -25.34
CA ILE A 271 1.94 16.03 -25.21
C ILE A 271 3.03 16.95 -24.63
N CYS A 272 3.78 16.49 -23.64
CA CYS A 272 4.92 17.22 -23.11
C CYS A 272 5.91 17.61 -24.22
N ARG A 273 6.33 16.64 -25.04
CA ARG A 273 7.32 16.87 -26.10
C ARG A 273 6.77 17.67 -27.27
N GLU A 274 5.62 17.25 -27.79
CA GLU A 274 5.10 17.73 -29.07
C GLU A 274 4.30 19.03 -28.94
N VAL A 275 3.70 19.30 -27.76
CA VAL A 275 2.83 20.46 -27.55
C VAL A 275 3.44 21.45 -26.57
N LEU A 276 3.95 20.99 -25.45
CA LEU A 276 4.47 21.86 -24.40
C LEU A 276 5.97 22.18 -24.54
N GLY A 277 6.69 21.49 -25.44
CA GLY A 277 8.14 21.66 -25.60
C GLY A 277 8.94 21.33 -24.35
N TYR A 278 8.44 20.43 -23.53
CA TYR A 278 9.06 19.99 -22.28
C TYR A 278 9.36 18.49 -22.34
N GLU A 279 10.57 18.09 -21.98
CA GLU A 279 10.90 16.66 -21.89
C GLU A 279 10.27 16.07 -20.62
N PRO A 280 9.40 15.05 -20.73
CA PRO A 280 8.66 14.52 -19.60
C PRO A 280 9.55 13.91 -18.51
N PRO A 281 9.05 13.66 -17.30
CA PRO A 281 9.82 13.01 -16.25
C PRO A 281 10.29 11.61 -16.65
N MET A 282 11.28 11.08 -15.96
CA MET A 282 11.58 9.65 -15.99
C MET A 282 10.52 8.90 -15.17
N HIS A 283 10.22 7.69 -15.57
CA HIS A 283 9.15 6.91 -14.93
C HIS A 283 9.65 5.57 -14.39
N ALA A 284 8.95 5.08 -13.36
CA ALA A 284 9.01 3.69 -12.92
C ALA A 284 7.59 3.11 -12.91
N ARG A 285 7.29 2.29 -13.93
CA ARG A 285 6.04 1.53 -13.99
C ARG A 285 6.10 0.33 -13.05
N TYR A 286 5.02 0.07 -12.33
CA TYR A 286 4.88 -1.11 -11.49
C TYR A 286 3.53 -1.81 -11.73
N GLU A 287 3.47 -3.11 -11.41
CA GLU A 287 2.28 -3.94 -11.57
C GLU A 287 1.28 -3.68 -10.42
N MET A 288 0.00 -3.90 -10.70
CA MET A 288 -1.08 -3.72 -9.73
C MET A 288 -1.12 -4.89 -8.72
N PHE A 289 -1.71 -4.61 -7.57
CA PHE A 289 -2.12 -5.64 -6.63
C PHE A 289 -3.53 -6.15 -6.97
N LEU A 290 -3.71 -7.48 -6.88
CA LEU A 290 -4.99 -8.15 -7.02
C LEU A 290 -5.46 -8.69 -5.66
N ASP A 291 -6.77 -8.84 -5.49
CA ASP A 291 -7.34 -9.59 -4.37
C ASP A 291 -7.19 -11.12 -4.58
N LYS A 292 -7.57 -11.92 -3.59
CA LYS A 292 -7.52 -13.40 -3.69
C LYS A 292 -8.41 -13.97 -4.78
N ALA A 293 -9.40 -13.22 -5.26
CA ALA A 293 -10.24 -13.60 -6.40
C ALA A 293 -9.65 -13.17 -7.76
N GLY A 294 -8.43 -12.64 -7.79
CA GLY A 294 -7.75 -12.17 -9.00
C GLY A 294 -8.26 -10.83 -9.54
N ARG A 295 -9.07 -10.10 -8.77
CA ARG A 295 -9.61 -8.79 -9.16
C ARG A 295 -8.68 -7.69 -8.68
N LYS A 296 -8.55 -6.60 -9.46
CA LYS A 296 -7.81 -5.40 -9.04
C LYS A 296 -8.32 -4.88 -7.69
N ILE A 297 -7.42 -4.63 -6.74
CA ILE A 297 -7.74 -3.90 -5.51
C ILE A 297 -8.09 -2.47 -5.91
N SER A 298 -9.31 -2.03 -5.57
CA SER A 298 -9.84 -0.74 -6.01
C SER A 298 -10.95 -0.26 -5.08
N SER A 299 -10.94 1.04 -4.76
CA SER A 299 -11.97 1.71 -3.97
C SER A 299 -13.39 1.52 -4.53
N SER A 300 -13.52 1.47 -5.85
CA SER A 300 -14.83 1.34 -6.51
C SER A 300 -15.44 -0.06 -6.40
N VAL A 301 -14.65 -1.09 -6.09
CA VAL A 301 -15.09 -2.49 -5.95
C VAL A 301 -15.36 -2.87 -4.50
N GLY A 302 -14.78 -2.13 -3.55
CA GLY A 302 -14.95 -2.38 -2.10
C GLY A 302 -14.06 -3.48 -1.52
N ASN A 303 -13.12 -4.03 -2.32
CA ASN A 303 -12.12 -5.01 -1.88
C ASN A 303 -10.81 -4.33 -1.44
N VAL A 304 -10.93 -3.21 -0.72
CA VAL A 304 -9.81 -2.32 -0.44
C VAL A 304 -9.01 -2.80 0.76
N LEU A 305 -7.72 -3.06 0.57
CA LEU A 305 -6.76 -3.07 1.65
C LEU A 305 -6.19 -1.65 1.80
N THR A 306 -6.62 -0.93 2.85
CA THR A 306 -6.14 0.43 3.12
C THR A 306 -4.84 0.40 3.94
N PRO A 307 -4.02 1.46 3.90
CA PRO A 307 -2.87 1.58 4.80
C PRO A 307 -3.28 1.54 6.28
N GLN A 308 -4.42 2.09 6.66
CA GLN A 308 -4.95 2.06 8.02
C GLN A 308 -5.19 0.63 8.51
N VAL A 309 -5.77 -0.23 7.64
CA VAL A 309 -5.93 -1.66 7.92
C VAL A 309 -4.57 -2.33 8.11
N TRP A 310 -3.57 -1.99 7.27
CA TRP A 310 -2.22 -2.52 7.45
C TRP A 310 -1.64 -2.13 8.80
N PHE A 311 -1.69 -0.84 9.17
CA PHE A 311 -1.14 -0.34 10.43
C PHE A 311 -1.83 -0.88 11.69
N ARG A 312 -3.02 -1.44 11.54
CA ARG A 312 -3.70 -2.13 12.64
C ARG A 312 -3.02 -3.46 12.99
N TYR A 313 -2.40 -4.11 12.01
CA TYR A 313 -1.84 -5.47 12.15
C TYR A 313 -0.35 -5.56 11.85
N GLY A 314 0.27 -4.52 11.34
CA GLY A 314 1.66 -4.52 10.93
C GLY A 314 2.31 -3.15 10.98
N SER A 315 3.64 -3.13 10.95
CA SER A 315 4.44 -1.92 10.99
C SER A 315 4.42 -1.17 9.66
N SER A 316 4.66 0.16 9.71
CA SER A 316 4.86 0.98 8.52
C SER A 316 6.07 0.50 7.69
N GLN A 317 7.12 -0.01 8.33
CA GLN A 317 8.30 -0.55 7.66
C GLN A 317 7.97 -1.81 6.85
N SER A 318 7.11 -2.70 7.36
CA SER A 318 6.65 -3.88 6.61
C SER A 318 5.78 -3.50 5.41
N LEU A 319 4.99 -2.41 5.53
CA LEU A 319 4.25 -1.85 4.39
C LEU A 319 5.18 -1.22 3.37
N LEU A 320 6.17 -0.44 3.81
CA LEU A 320 7.18 0.12 2.91
C LEU A 320 8.00 -0.99 2.22
N LEU A 321 8.31 -2.09 2.91
CA LEU A 321 8.94 -3.26 2.28
C LEU A 321 8.11 -3.78 1.11
N LEU A 322 6.81 -3.95 1.28
CA LEU A 322 5.90 -4.36 0.21
C LEU A 322 5.96 -3.39 -0.98
N MET A 323 5.98 -2.07 -0.71
CA MET A 323 5.98 -1.05 -1.77
C MET A 323 7.33 -0.93 -2.48
N LEU A 324 8.43 -1.01 -1.75
CA LEU A 324 9.78 -0.75 -2.26
C LEU A 324 10.45 -1.98 -2.87
N LYS A 325 10.09 -3.18 -2.44
CA LYS A 325 10.59 -4.41 -3.05
C LYS A 325 10.13 -4.52 -4.50
N ARG A 326 11.10 -4.70 -5.41
CA ARG A 326 10.78 -4.86 -6.82
C ARG A 326 10.23 -6.26 -7.08
N PHE A 327 9.02 -6.31 -7.59
CA PHE A 327 8.38 -7.55 -8.01
C PHE A 327 8.36 -7.68 -9.53
N VAL A 328 8.44 -8.91 -10.01
CA VAL A 328 8.18 -9.25 -11.40
C VAL A 328 6.75 -9.81 -11.46
N GLY A 329 5.91 -9.17 -12.28
CA GLY A 329 4.50 -9.56 -12.45
C GLY A 329 3.55 -9.10 -11.34
N THR A 330 2.28 -9.32 -11.60
CA THR A 330 1.16 -8.97 -10.72
C THR A 330 1.17 -9.83 -9.46
N ARG A 331 0.79 -9.27 -8.31
CA ARG A 331 0.72 -9.99 -7.04
C ARG A 331 -0.66 -9.93 -6.43
N THR A 332 -1.08 -11.07 -5.90
CA THR A 332 -2.23 -11.14 -5.00
C THR A 332 -1.82 -10.61 -3.63
N LEU A 333 -2.68 -9.81 -3.03
CA LEU A 333 -2.46 -9.21 -1.72
C LEU A 333 -3.74 -9.26 -0.89
N ASP A 334 -3.60 -9.72 0.34
CA ASP A 334 -4.68 -9.81 1.32
C ASP A 334 -4.15 -9.42 2.71
N VAL A 335 -5.05 -9.08 3.63
CA VAL A 335 -4.70 -8.77 5.01
C VAL A 335 -3.92 -9.92 5.67
N THR A 336 -4.21 -11.17 5.31
CA THR A 336 -3.51 -12.37 5.85
C THR A 336 -2.04 -12.48 5.43
N ASP A 337 -1.58 -11.65 4.49
CA ASP A 337 -0.17 -11.60 4.10
C ASP A 337 0.67 -10.70 5.02
N ILE A 338 0.04 -9.87 5.87
CA ILE A 338 0.75 -8.94 6.77
C ILE A 338 1.75 -9.65 7.68
N PRO A 339 1.43 -10.78 8.35
CA PRO A 339 2.39 -11.53 9.13
C PRO A 339 3.62 -11.98 8.34
N PHE A 340 3.45 -12.35 7.07
CA PHE A 340 4.56 -12.70 6.19
C PHE A 340 5.51 -11.51 5.99
N TYR A 341 4.98 -10.32 5.66
CA TYR A 341 5.80 -9.13 5.45
C TYR A 341 6.46 -8.63 6.74
N MET A 342 5.83 -8.82 7.90
CA MET A 342 6.44 -8.56 9.20
C MET A 342 7.67 -9.44 9.44
N ASN A 343 7.57 -10.75 9.17
CA ASN A 343 8.68 -11.69 9.32
C ASN A 343 9.76 -11.48 8.25
N GLU A 344 9.38 -11.11 7.02
CA GLU A 344 10.33 -10.77 5.96
C GLU A 344 11.14 -9.52 6.30
N PHE A 345 10.50 -8.54 6.95
CA PHE A 345 11.17 -7.35 7.43
C PHE A 345 12.20 -7.66 8.52
N ASP A 346 11.88 -8.53 9.47
CA ASP A 346 12.83 -9.03 10.48
C ASP A 346 14.07 -9.68 9.82
N HIS A 347 13.86 -10.42 8.75
CA HIS A 347 14.92 -11.02 7.95
C HIS A 347 15.88 -9.98 7.35
N LEU A 348 15.34 -8.88 6.83
CA LEU A 348 16.17 -7.77 6.32
C LEU A 348 16.94 -7.09 7.43
N GLU A 349 16.32 -6.94 8.60
CA GLU A 349 16.98 -6.38 9.79
C GLU A 349 18.15 -7.24 10.24
N ASP A 350 17.98 -8.57 10.29
CA ASP A 350 19.07 -9.52 10.61
C ASP A 350 20.25 -9.40 9.61
N ILE A 351 19.97 -9.16 8.32
CA ILE A 351 21.00 -8.95 7.30
C ILE A 351 21.68 -7.59 7.49
N TYR A 352 20.91 -6.55 7.79
CA TYR A 352 21.42 -5.19 7.97
C TYR A 352 22.40 -5.12 9.14
N PHE A 353 22.08 -5.74 10.27
CA PHE A 353 22.94 -5.80 11.47
C PHE A 353 23.96 -6.95 11.47
N GLY A 354 24.09 -7.69 10.37
CA GLY A 354 25.12 -8.73 10.21
C GLY A 354 24.85 -10.03 10.98
N LYS A 355 23.68 -10.20 11.59
CA LYS A 355 23.27 -11.45 12.25
C LYS A 355 23.06 -12.58 11.24
N ARG A 356 22.66 -12.24 10.01
CA ARG A 356 22.52 -13.15 8.89
C ARG A 356 23.47 -12.80 7.76
N LEU A 357 24.29 -13.75 7.36
CA LEU A 357 25.29 -13.56 6.33
C LEU A 357 24.69 -13.74 4.92
N VAL A 358 24.97 -12.79 4.04
CA VAL A 358 24.73 -12.87 2.59
C VAL A 358 26.08 -12.83 1.90
N ARG A 359 26.45 -13.90 1.19
CA ARG A 359 27.80 -14.07 0.61
C ARG A 359 28.07 -13.11 -0.54
N GLU A 360 27.08 -12.91 -1.41
CA GLU A 360 27.23 -12.01 -2.55
C GLU A 360 27.15 -10.56 -2.10
N GLU A 361 28.18 -9.78 -2.37
CA GLU A 361 28.30 -8.39 -1.93
C GLU A 361 27.21 -7.49 -2.49
N LYS A 362 26.87 -7.63 -3.78
CA LYS A 362 25.81 -6.84 -4.43
C LYS A 362 24.43 -7.12 -3.84
N GLU A 363 24.10 -8.39 -3.62
CA GLU A 363 22.82 -8.78 -3.02
C GLU A 363 22.76 -8.31 -1.57
N ARG A 364 23.86 -8.44 -0.80
CA ARG A 364 23.95 -7.90 0.56
C ARG A 364 23.71 -6.39 0.58
N ALA A 365 24.42 -5.63 -0.25
CA ALA A 365 24.24 -4.18 -0.32
C ALA A 365 22.81 -3.79 -0.68
N LYS A 366 22.20 -4.46 -1.66
CA LYS A 366 20.81 -4.26 -2.07
C LYS A 366 19.83 -4.53 -0.93
N LEU A 367 19.99 -5.62 -0.19
CA LEU A 367 19.10 -5.97 0.93
C LEU A 367 19.27 -5.01 2.11
N GLN A 368 20.50 -4.64 2.44
CA GLN A 368 20.80 -3.62 3.45
C GLN A 368 20.27 -2.25 3.05
N GLY A 369 20.41 -1.89 1.76
CA GLY A 369 19.83 -0.68 1.20
C GLY A 369 18.31 -0.69 1.29
N LEU A 370 17.65 -1.77 0.92
CA LEU A 370 16.19 -1.92 1.01
C LEU A 370 15.71 -1.74 2.45
N TYR A 371 16.37 -2.36 3.43
CA TYR A 371 16.08 -2.15 4.85
C TYR A 371 16.18 -0.66 5.24
N ALA A 372 17.28 0.00 4.87
CA ALA A 372 17.48 1.41 5.18
C ALA A 372 16.40 2.31 4.55
N TYR A 373 15.96 2.02 3.31
CA TYR A 373 14.86 2.76 2.66
C TYR A 373 13.50 2.50 3.33
N CYS A 374 13.25 1.31 3.88
CA CYS A 374 12.04 1.05 4.69
C CYS A 374 12.00 1.89 5.98
N TRP A 375 13.14 2.38 6.44
CA TRP A 375 13.27 3.33 7.53
C TRP A 375 13.46 4.79 7.04
N VAL A 376 13.12 5.08 5.79
CA VAL A 376 13.35 6.39 5.15
C VAL A 376 14.75 6.94 5.42
N LEU A 377 15.74 6.04 5.37
CA LEU A 377 17.17 6.27 5.67
C LEU A 377 17.47 6.69 7.12
N LYS A 378 16.56 6.45 8.05
CA LYS A 378 16.71 6.68 9.50
C LYS A 378 16.57 5.36 10.27
N PRO A 379 17.39 4.31 9.99
CA PRO A 379 17.26 3.02 10.66
C PRO A 379 17.65 3.14 12.14
N PRO A 380 17.12 2.27 13.01
CA PRO A 380 17.48 2.24 14.43
C PRO A 380 18.97 1.90 14.60
N ALA A 381 19.54 2.31 15.74
CA ALA A 381 20.95 2.05 16.04
C ALA A 381 21.23 0.60 16.48
N LYS A 382 20.20 -0.14 16.86
CA LYS A 382 20.32 -1.50 17.42
C LYS A 382 19.28 -2.41 16.78
N LEU A 383 19.65 -3.68 16.65
CA LEU A 383 18.77 -4.77 16.25
C LEU A 383 17.57 -4.88 17.21
N SER A 384 16.38 -4.99 16.67
CA SER A 384 15.15 -5.22 17.43
C SER A 384 15.05 -6.65 17.94
N ILE A 385 14.19 -6.87 18.93
CA ILE A 385 13.89 -8.22 19.42
C ILE A 385 12.88 -8.84 18.45
N HIS A 386 13.33 -9.84 17.68
CA HIS A 386 12.49 -10.55 16.74
C HIS A 386 11.74 -11.69 17.40
N VAL A 387 10.43 -11.55 17.50
CA VAL A 387 9.52 -12.62 17.91
C VAL A 387 8.62 -12.95 16.72
N PRO A 388 8.56 -14.22 16.28
CA PRO A 388 7.68 -14.59 15.16
C PRO A 388 6.24 -14.14 15.40
N TYR A 389 5.64 -13.52 14.38
CA TYR A 389 4.30 -12.94 14.51
C TYR A 389 3.26 -13.98 14.96
N ASN A 390 3.34 -15.21 14.41
CA ASN A 390 2.44 -16.30 14.79
C ASN A 390 2.59 -16.72 16.26
N LEU A 391 3.80 -16.59 16.84
CA LEU A 391 3.99 -16.85 18.28
C LEU A 391 3.30 -15.75 19.11
N LEU A 392 3.40 -14.49 18.68
CA LEU A 392 2.74 -13.39 19.40
C LEU A 392 1.20 -13.48 19.32
N THR A 393 0.63 -13.77 18.15
CA THR A 393 -0.82 -13.97 18.02
C THR A 393 -1.30 -15.13 18.87
N PHE A 394 -0.53 -16.20 18.94
CA PHE A 394 -0.82 -17.33 19.80
C PHE A 394 -0.78 -16.95 21.30
N LEU A 395 0.28 -16.26 21.75
CA LEU A 395 0.40 -15.82 23.15
C LEU A 395 -0.70 -14.84 23.52
N ALA A 396 -1.04 -13.92 22.62
CA ALA A 396 -2.11 -12.96 22.79
C ALA A 396 -3.48 -13.64 23.00
N LYS A 397 -3.75 -14.75 22.28
CA LYS A 397 -4.96 -15.57 22.46
C LYS A 397 -5.08 -16.21 23.84
N MET A 398 -3.94 -16.52 24.44
CA MET A 398 -3.89 -17.20 25.75
C MET A 398 -3.75 -16.23 26.92
N ALA A 399 -3.48 -14.97 26.65
CA ALA A 399 -3.22 -13.99 27.70
C ALA A 399 -4.48 -13.74 28.55
N PRO A 400 -4.36 -13.81 29.88
CA PRO A 400 -5.46 -13.46 30.79
C PRO A 400 -5.82 -11.98 30.65
N LYS A 401 -7.11 -11.66 30.61
CA LYS A 401 -7.59 -10.26 30.57
C LYS A 401 -7.07 -9.46 31.77
N GLY A 402 -6.50 -8.29 31.47
CA GLY A 402 -5.95 -7.38 32.49
C GLY A 402 -4.50 -7.70 32.92
N ARG A 403 -3.89 -8.76 32.37
CA ARG A 403 -2.48 -9.14 32.62
C ARG A 403 -1.75 -9.52 31.32
N GLU A 404 -2.21 -9.00 30.21
CA GLU A 404 -1.76 -9.41 28.87
C GLU A 404 -0.27 -9.19 28.67
N GLU A 405 0.24 -8.00 28.96
CA GLU A 405 1.64 -7.65 28.77
C GLU A 405 2.56 -8.45 29.72
N GLU A 406 2.17 -8.58 30.96
CA GLU A 406 2.90 -9.38 31.96
C GLU A 406 3.03 -10.84 31.53
N PHE A 407 1.91 -11.45 31.14
CA PHE A 407 1.87 -12.83 30.66
C PHE A 407 2.77 -13.05 29.44
N ILE A 408 2.66 -12.18 28.42
CA ILE A 408 3.48 -12.30 27.22
C ILE A 408 4.95 -12.12 27.55
N THR A 409 5.29 -11.13 28.38
CA THR A 409 6.67 -10.87 28.82
C THR A 409 7.28 -12.10 29.53
N GLU A 410 6.55 -12.71 30.47
CA GLU A 410 6.99 -13.92 31.16
C GLU A 410 7.21 -15.10 30.19
N LYS A 411 6.30 -15.26 29.21
CA LYS A 411 6.43 -16.31 28.19
C LYS A 411 7.61 -16.07 27.27
N LEU A 412 7.83 -14.85 26.82
CA LEU A 412 8.98 -14.51 25.98
C LEU A 412 10.31 -14.73 26.71
N ARG A 413 10.35 -14.47 28.04
CA ARG A 413 11.51 -14.83 28.88
C ARG A 413 11.69 -16.34 28.94
N SER A 414 10.63 -17.10 29.19
CA SER A 414 10.71 -18.57 29.28
C SER A 414 11.13 -19.24 27.97
N TYR A 415 10.87 -18.57 26.80
CA TYR A 415 11.29 -19.05 25.49
C TYR A 415 12.67 -18.53 25.05
N GLY A 416 13.33 -17.69 25.87
CA GLY A 416 14.65 -17.15 25.57
C GLY A 416 14.68 -16.00 24.58
N TYR A 417 13.52 -15.38 24.26
CA TYR A 417 13.47 -14.15 23.45
C TYR A 417 13.86 -12.92 24.26
N LEU A 418 13.64 -12.94 25.57
CA LEU A 418 14.02 -11.89 26.51
C LEU A 418 14.94 -12.45 27.59
N GLN A 419 15.94 -11.69 27.99
CA GLN A 419 16.73 -11.98 29.17
C GLN A 419 15.94 -11.68 30.45
N LYS A 420 16.38 -12.19 31.59
CA LYS A 420 15.66 -12.12 32.88
C LYS A 420 15.26 -10.70 33.26
N ASP A 421 16.15 -9.73 33.07
CA ASP A 421 15.96 -8.33 33.45
C ASP A 421 15.66 -7.41 32.24
N GLN A 422 15.48 -8.00 31.05
CA GLN A 422 15.19 -7.25 29.85
C GLN A 422 13.71 -6.87 29.79
N THR A 423 13.44 -5.58 29.51
CA THR A 423 12.10 -5.06 29.27
C THR A 423 11.74 -5.13 27.79
N LEU A 424 10.45 -5.07 27.49
CA LEU A 424 9.95 -4.93 26.12
C LEU A 424 10.40 -3.57 25.55
N ASP A 425 11.03 -3.58 24.38
CA ASP A 425 11.25 -2.35 23.62
C ASP A 425 9.96 -1.88 22.94
N GLU A 426 9.93 -0.64 22.48
CA GLU A 426 8.75 -0.04 21.85
C GLU A 426 8.33 -0.77 20.56
N SER A 427 9.29 -1.35 19.83
CA SER A 427 9.01 -2.13 18.62
C SER A 427 8.24 -3.41 18.96
N LEU A 428 8.69 -4.13 20.00
CA LEU A 428 8.04 -5.36 20.45
C LEU A 428 6.68 -5.09 21.09
N LYS A 429 6.53 -4.00 21.86
CA LYS A 429 5.21 -3.57 22.40
C LYS A 429 4.19 -3.35 21.29
N LYS A 430 4.56 -2.58 20.25
CA LYS A 430 3.69 -2.38 19.08
C LYS A 430 3.36 -3.67 18.36
N ARG A 431 4.34 -4.58 18.25
CA ARG A 431 4.12 -5.89 17.62
C ARG A 431 3.15 -6.77 18.41
N ILE A 432 3.19 -6.68 19.73
CA ILE A 432 2.24 -7.34 20.63
C ILE A 432 0.84 -6.73 20.44
N GLU A 433 0.73 -5.40 20.37
CA GLU A 433 -0.52 -4.70 20.09
C GLU A 433 -1.12 -5.14 18.74
N HIS A 434 -0.32 -5.22 17.68
CA HIS A 434 -0.74 -5.75 16.38
C HIS A 434 -1.28 -7.18 16.48
N ALA A 435 -0.63 -8.03 17.28
CA ALA A 435 -1.07 -9.40 17.50
C ALA A 435 -2.42 -9.46 18.23
N PHE A 436 -2.67 -8.61 19.22
CA PHE A 436 -3.98 -8.49 19.89
C PHE A 436 -5.07 -8.01 18.94
N ASN A 437 -4.78 -6.97 18.15
CA ASN A 437 -5.71 -6.47 17.13
C ASN A 437 -6.08 -7.59 16.12
N TRP A 438 -5.07 -8.37 15.69
CA TRP A 438 -5.29 -9.51 14.77
C TRP A 438 -6.27 -10.51 15.35
N ILE A 439 -6.07 -10.92 16.61
CA ILE A 439 -6.93 -11.89 17.27
C ILE A 439 -8.34 -11.35 17.46
N GLY A 440 -8.45 -10.09 17.91
CA GLY A 440 -9.75 -9.46 18.14
C GLY A 440 -10.63 -9.40 16.88
N ASP A 441 -9.99 -9.23 15.71
CA ASP A 441 -10.73 -9.01 14.46
C ASP A 441 -10.89 -10.25 13.57
N PHE A 442 -9.97 -11.24 13.66
CA PHE A 442 -9.94 -12.38 12.74
C PHE A 442 -10.16 -13.75 13.39
N GLU A 443 -10.02 -13.86 14.68
CA GLU A 443 -10.32 -15.09 15.36
C GLU A 443 -11.78 -15.15 15.82
N GLU A 444 -12.69 -15.41 14.89
CA GLU A 444 -13.77 -16.32 15.24
C GLU A 444 -13.12 -17.67 15.62
N ILE A 445 -13.48 -18.20 16.80
CA ILE A 445 -13.11 -19.56 17.21
C ILE A 445 -13.68 -20.52 16.15
N LYS A 446 -12.96 -20.69 15.04
CA LYS A 446 -13.21 -21.79 14.13
C LYS A 446 -12.79 -23.04 14.91
N GLU A 447 -13.76 -23.74 15.48
CA GLU A 447 -13.56 -25.13 15.87
C GLU A 447 -13.08 -25.87 14.63
N THR A 448 -11.76 -26.10 14.56
CA THR A 448 -11.15 -26.84 13.47
C THR A 448 -11.64 -28.29 13.63
N THR A 449 -12.56 -28.70 12.80
CA THR A 449 -12.96 -30.12 12.68
C THR A 449 -11.81 -30.84 12.00
N ILE A 450 -10.93 -31.42 12.81
CA ILE A 450 -9.83 -32.25 12.32
C ILE A 450 -10.36 -33.68 12.25
N SER A 451 -10.33 -34.26 11.06
CA SER A 451 -10.57 -35.69 10.87
C SER A 451 -9.25 -36.43 11.13
N LEU A 452 -9.21 -37.20 12.21
CA LEU A 452 -8.03 -37.99 12.59
C LEU A 452 -8.12 -39.41 11.98
N THR A 453 -6.99 -39.91 11.50
CA THR A 453 -6.87 -41.33 11.13
C THR A 453 -6.86 -42.21 12.41
N THR A 454 -7.05 -43.51 12.26
CA THR A 454 -7.00 -44.45 13.38
C THR A 454 -5.64 -44.42 14.04
N GLU A 455 -4.56 -44.41 13.26
CA GLU A 455 -3.17 -44.35 13.71
C GLU A 455 -2.89 -43.04 14.47
N GLU A 456 -3.41 -41.92 14.00
CA GLU A 456 -3.26 -40.62 14.70
C GLU A 456 -4.00 -40.61 16.03
N LYS A 457 -5.19 -41.24 16.11
CA LYS A 457 -5.93 -41.38 17.38
C LYS A 457 -5.16 -42.17 18.41
N GLU A 458 -4.58 -43.31 18.01
CA GLU A 458 -3.80 -44.17 18.93
C GLU A 458 -2.48 -43.45 19.37
N ALA A 459 -1.78 -42.80 18.44
CA ALA A 459 -0.59 -42.02 18.78
C ALA A 459 -0.89 -40.85 19.76
N ILE A 460 -2.06 -40.19 19.61
CA ILE A 460 -2.50 -39.13 20.52
C ILE A 460 -2.83 -39.71 21.92
N LYS A 461 -3.50 -40.85 21.98
CA LYS A 461 -3.78 -41.51 23.27
C LYS A 461 -2.49 -41.83 24.03
N GLU A 462 -1.53 -42.42 23.36
CA GLU A 462 -0.22 -42.74 23.95
C GLU A 462 0.49 -41.47 24.46
N LEU A 463 0.49 -40.40 23.63
CA LEU A 463 1.06 -39.11 24.01
C LEU A 463 0.38 -38.50 25.25
N ILE A 464 -0.94 -38.63 25.38
CA ILE A 464 -1.67 -38.19 26.58
C ILE A 464 -1.18 -38.90 27.83
N GLU A 465 -0.94 -40.22 27.79
CA GLU A 465 -0.40 -40.95 28.95
C GLU A 465 1.01 -40.47 29.32
N VAL A 466 1.87 -40.20 28.33
CA VAL A 466 3.18 -39.62 28.60
C VAL A 466 3.06 -38.24 29.23
N LEU A 467 2.16 -37.37 28.71
CA LEU A 467 1.96 -36.01 29.23
C LEU A 467 1.46 -36.00 30.69
N ARG A 468 0.79 -37.06 31.15
CA ARG A 468 0.33 -37.18 32.54
C ARG A 468 1.47 -37.28 33.54
N VAL A 469 2.57 -37.92 33.15
CA VAL A 469 3.66 -38.30 34.06
C VAL A 469 4.97 -37.55 33.80
N GLU A 470 5.20 -37.05 32.57
CA GLU A 470 6.45 -36.46 32.16
C GLU A 470 6.41 -34.93 32.18
N ASP A 471 7.44 -34.30 32.77
CA ASP A 471 7.61 -32.85 32.88
C ASP A 471 8.81 -32.30 32.09
N GLU A 472 9.64 -33.17 31.52
CA GLU A 472 10.84 -32.78 30.80
C GLU A 472 10.54 -32.58 29.30
N ALA A 473 10.80 -31.37 28.77
CA ALA A 473 10.54 -31.03 27.38
C ALA A 473 11.20 -31.96 26.36
N GLU A 474 12.44 -32.43 26.64
CA GLU A 474 13.13 -33.35 25.73
C GLU A 474 12.52 -34.75 25.72
N LYS A 475 12.07 -35.25 26.85
CA LYS A 475 11.38 -36.52 26.93
C LYS A 475 10.03 -36.48 26.22
N ILE A 476 9.25 -35.41 26.42
CA ILE A 476 8.00 -35.22 25.71
C ILE A 476 8.24 -35.07 24.18
N GLN A 477 9.30 -34.37 23.76
CA GLN A 477 9.64 -34.25 22.35
C GLN A 477 9.97 -35.60 21.74
N ASN A 478 10.74 -36.42 22.43
CA ASN A 478 11.10 -37.77 22.02
C ASN A 478 9.86 -38.69 22.01
N ALA A 479 8.96 -38.55 22.98
CA ALA A 479 7.71 -39.29 23.01
C ALA A 479 6.85 -39.01 21.77
N ILE A 480 6.73 -37.75 21.35
CA ILE A 480 6.00 -37.39 20.11
C ILE A 480 6.60 -38.12 18.89
N PHE A 481 7.92 -38.12 18.75
CA PHE A 481 8.62 -38.85 17.68
C PHE A 481 8.39 -40.37 17.75
N ASN A 482 8.46 -40.92 18.93
CA ASN A 482 8.31 -42.36 19.15
C ASN A 482 6.88 -42.82 18.91
N SER A 483 5.88 -42.12 19.46
CA SER A 483 4.45 -42.41 19.19
C SER A 483 4.13 -42.37 17.69
N ALA A 484 4.64 -41.36 16.98
CA ALA A 484 4.45 -41.33 15.52
C ALA A 484 5.00 -42.59 14.84
N LYS A 485 6.23 -43.03 15.21
CA LYS A 485 6.88 -44.20 14.60
C LYS A 485 6.17 -45.50 14.96
N ILE A 486 5.78 -45.68 16.21
CA ILE A 486 5.11 -46.88 16.71
C ILE A 486 3.80 -47.12 15.96
N HIS A 487 3.06 -46.04 15.67
CA HIS A 487 1.79 -46.09 14.95
C HIS A 487 1.95 -45.92 13.44
N GLY A 488 3.14 -46.05 12.86
CA GLY A 488 3.38 -46.03 11.41
C GLY A 488 3.22 -44.67 10.75
N LEU A 489 3.17 -43.58 11.53
CA LEU A 489 3.03 -42.21 11.04
C LEU A 489 4.41 -41.63 10.68
N LYS A 490 4.43 -40.79 9.65
CA LYS A 490 5.59 -39.91 9.40
C LYS A 490 5.64 -38.86 10.52
N PRO A 491 6.72 -38.74 11.31
CA PRO A 491 6.79 -37.77 12.42
C PRO A 491 6.39 -36.35 12.00
N ALA A 492 6.86 -35.87 10.82
CA ALA A 492 6.51 -34.55 10.30
C ALA A 492 4.99 -34.34 10.12
N ASN A 493 4.24 -35.38 9.74
CA ASN A 493 2.80 -35.30 9.59
C ASN A 493 2.13 -35.29 10.96
N PHE A 494 2.57 -36.13 11.89
CA PHE A 494 2.02 -36.15 13.25
C PHE A 494 2.28 -34.84 13.99
N PHE A 495 3.44 -34.22 13.80
CA PHE A 495 3.68 -32.86 14.29
C PHE A 495 2.70 -31.84 13.70
N LYS A 496 2.41 -31.90 12.38
CA LYS A 496 1.41 -31.04 11.75
C LYS A 496 0.02 -31.23 12.38
N THR A 497 -0.40 -32.47 12.60
CA THR A 497 -1.67 -32.79 13.24
C THR A 497 -1.73 -32.21 14.65
N LEU A 498 -0.72 -32.42 15.47
CA LEU A 498 -0.65 -31.86 16.82
C LEU A 498 -0.63 -30.32 16.82
N TYR A 499 0.13 -29.70 15.92
CA TYR A 499 0.09 -28.24 15.76
C TYR A 499 -1.29 -27.76 15.37
N THR A 500 -1.95 -28.43 14.45
CA THR A 500 -3.31 -28.06 14.02
C THR A 500 -4.31 -28.18 15.16
N ILE A 501 -4.21 -29.24 16.00
CA ILE A 501 -5.06 -29.41 17.19
C ILE A 501 -4.82 -28.33 18.24
N LEU A 502 -3.55 -28.03 18.52
CA LEU A 502 -3.17 -27.17 19.65
C LEU A 502 -3.10 -25.69 19.29
N ILE A 503 -2.86 -25.37 18.02
CA ILE A 503 -2.56 -24.00 17.57
C ILE A 503 -3.47 -23.58 16.40
N GLY A 504 -4.16 -24.50 15.74
CA GLY A 504 -4.99 -24.21 14.58
C GLY A 504 -4.23 -24.05 13.25
N VAL A 505 -2.90 -24.24 13.25
CA VAL A 505 -2.02 -24.14 12.07
C VAL A 505 -1.07 -25.33 12.00
N PRO A 506 -0.59 -25.76 10.79
CA PRO A 506 0.19 -26.99 10.64
C PRO A 506 1.67 -26.91 11.07
N HIS A 507 2.12 -25.79 11.63
CA HIS A 507 3.50 -25.56 12.08
C HIS A 507 3.55 -24.51 13.20
N GLY A 508 4.62 -24.54 14.01
CA GLY A 508 4.75 -23.66 15.16
C GLY A 508 6.10 -23.76 15.85
N PRO A 509 6.27 -23.19 17.06
CA PRO A 509 7.48 -23.31 17.87
C PRO A 509 7.72 -24.76 18.27
N ARG A 510 8.92 -25.10 18.79
CA ARG A 510 9.25 -26.47 19.27
C ARG A 510 8.15 -26.99 20.20
N LEU A 511 7.50 -28.11 19.81
CA LEU A 511 6.16 -28.47 20.31
C LEU A 511 6.16 -28.87 21.81
N ALA A 512 7.14 -29.59 22.28
CA ALA A 512 7.15 -30.06 23.67
C ALA A 512 7.36 -28.94 24.71
N PRO A 513 8.32 -28.00 24.55
CA PRO A 513 8.38 -26.81 25.42
C PRO A 513 7.08 -26.02 25.38
N TYR A 514 6.45 -25.98 24.22
CA TYR A 514 5.15 -25.32 23.99
C TYR A 514 4.03 -26.02 24.79
N MET A 515 3.89 -27.34 24.73
CA MET A 515 2.90 -28.11 25.49
C MET A 515 3.01 -27.88 27.00
N LEU A 516 4.24 -27.82 27.53
CA LEU A 516 4.48 -27.53 28.95
C LEU A 516 4.03 -26.13 29.33
N THR A 517 4.19 -25.19 28.43
CA THR A 517 3.75 -23.79 28.62
C THR A 517 2.24 -23.65 28.69
N MET A 518 1.49 -24.45 27.92
CA MET A 518 0.02 -24.45 27.93
C MET A 518 -0.60 -24.97 29.23
N ARG A 519 0.18 -25.44 30.19
CA ARG A 519 -0.20 -26.33 31.27
C ARG A 519 -0.64 -27.71 30.73
N LYS A 520 0.05 -28.76 31.08
CA LYS A 520 -0.18 -30.15 30.58
C LYS A 520 -1.67 -30.52 30.55
N GLN A 521 -2.42 -30.13 31.58
CA GLN A 521 -3.86 -30.43 31.66
C GLN A 521 -4.65 -29.80 30.51
N ASN A 522 -4.34 -28.57 30.07
CA ASN A 522 -5.01 -27.94 28.95
C ASN A 522 -4.68 -28.64 27.62
N VAL A 523 -3.44 -29.08 27.45
CA VAL A 523 -3.03 -29.87 26.28
C VAL A 523 -3.78 -31.19 26.24
N ILE A 524 -3.82 -31.91 27.37
CA ILE A 524 -4.54 -33.16 27.51
C ILE A 524 -6.03 -32.97 27.17
N ASN A 525 -6.65 -31.95 27.74
CA ASN A 525 -8.06 -31.64 27.48
C ASN A 525 -8.32 -31.32 25.99
N ALA A 526 -7.43 -30.56 25.33
CA ALA A 526 -7.55 -30.25 23.91
C ALA A 526 -7.42 -31.52 23.04
N LEU A 527 -6.47 -32.38 23.33
CA LEU A 527 -6.29 -33.66 22.64
C LEU A 527 -7.48 -34.60 22.85
N GLN A 528 -7.98 -34.73 24.09
CA GLN A 528 -9.15 -35.55 24.43
C GLN A 528 -10.43 -35.03 23.74
N LYS A 529 -10.63 -33.72 23.69
CA LYS A 529 -11.79 -33.11 22.99
C LYS A 529 -11.86 -33.52 21.53
N VAL A 530 -10.70 -33.55 20.84
CA VAL A 530 -10.63 -33.94 19.42
C VAL A 530 -10.83 -35.45 19.26
N LEU A 531 -10.30 -36.27 20.15
CA LEU A 531 -10.55 -37.72 20.15
C LEU A 531 -12.04 -38.04 20.31
N ASN A 532 -12.73 -37.36 21.22
CA ASN A 532 -14.16 -37.60 21.50
C ASN A 532 -15.07 -37.13 20.35
N LYS A 533 -14.75 -36.01 19.69
CA LYS A 533 -15.49 -35.51 18.50
C LYS A 533 -15.36 -36.43 17.27
N ASN A 534 -14.34 -37.25 17.19
CA ASN A 534 -14.12 -38.20 16.10
C ASN A 534 -14.65 -39.63 16.43
N GLN A 535 -15.41 -39.79 17.51
CA GLN A 535 -16.11 -41.05 17.87
C GLN A 535 -17.57 -41.06 17.46
N THR A 536 -18.13 -39.92 17.07
CA THR A 536 -19.45 -39.76 16.45
C THR A 536 -19.34 -39.60 14.95
#